data_c13390d19efb6140ee03681f7826555a
#
_entry.id   c13390d19efb6140ee03681f7826555a
#
_cell.length_a   1.000
_cell.length_b   1.000
_cell.length_c   1.000
_cell.angle_alpha   90.00
_cell.angle_beta   90.00
_cell.angle_gamma   90.00
#
_symmetry.space_group_name_H-M   'P 1'
#
loop_
_entity.id
_entity.type
_entity.pdbx_description
1 polymer ?
#
loop_
_entity_poly.entity_id
_entity_poly.type
_entity_poly.pdbx_seq_one_letter_code
_entity_poly.pdbx_strand_id
1 'polypeptide(L)'
;MEEKITSLKTYAKVAGFTYLFTFATVIIANLGIHDHLNVAGNAAETARNIMANERLFRIGIACDLIYCAGLIVLLMALYVILKPINRNLALLAAFCRLVYALTWVVMVLNLFTALRLLSGADYLQVFEAQRLQALAKLYMGTDFDVYYVGLLFYGLASTVCSYLLFKSGYIPRALAAFGVISSAWCAACTFVFIIFPDFSKVINLWWFDTPMGIFEIVTGFWLLFGGLRLPLIAKRDKASHQEQ
;
A
#
# COMPACT_ATOMS: atom_id res chain seq x y z
N MET A 1 32.20 3.16 -10.09
CA MET A 1 31.45 4.26 -9.39
C MET A 1 30.31 4.77 -10.24
N GLU A 2 30.52 5.14 -11.50
CA GLU A 2 29.45 5.64 -12.40
C GLU A 2 28.31 4.64 -12.62
N GLU A 3 28.62 3.38 -12.83
CA GLU A 3 27.61 2.31 -13.01
C GLU A 3 26.70 2.17 -11.78
N LYS A 4 27.25 2.23 -10.56
CA LYS A 4 26.48 2.19 -9.30
C LYS A 4 25.57 3.40 -9.15
N ILE A 5 26.03 4.59 -9.53
CA ILE A 5 25.24 5.83 -9.50
C ILE A 5 24.12 5.76 -10.54
N THR A 6 24.39 5.28 -11.73
CA THR A 6 23.41 5.11 -12.81
C THR A 6 22.33 4.12 -12.39
N SER A 7 22.72 2.99 -11.79
CA SER A 7 21.78 2.00 -11.23
C SER A 7 20.87 2.63 -10.18
N LEU A 8 21.39 3.37 -9.19
CA LEU A 8 20.59 4.04 -8.17
C LEU A 8 19.59 5.05 -8.75
N LYS A 9 20.00 5.82 -9.76
CA LYS A 9 19.10 6.76 -10.46
C LYS A 9 17.97 6.03 -11.18
N THR A 10 18.26 4.90 -11.81
CA THR A 10 17.25 4.08 -12.49
C THR A 10 16.23 3.54 -11.48
N TYR A 11 16.70 2.95 -10.36
CA TYR A 11 15.79 2.45 -9.33
C TYR A 11 14.99 3.57 -8.64
N ALA A 12 15.54 4.79 -8.54
CA ALA A 12 14.77 5.94 -8.05
C ALA A 12 13.60 6.28 -8.98
N LYS A 13 13.83 6.31 -10.29
CA LYS A 13 12.75 6.52 -11.27
C LYS A 13 11.72 5.41 -11.22
N VAL A 14 12.16 4.14 -11.11
CA VAL A 14 11.26 2.99 -10.93
C VAL A 14 10.42 3.16 -9.67
N ALA A 15 11.04 3.48 -8.53
CA ALA A 15 10.31 3.72 -7.29
C ALA A 15 9.31 4.87 -7.41
N GLY A 16 9.72 6.00 -8.01
CA GLY A 16 8.86 7.16 -8.21
C GLY A 16 7.65 6.85 -9.11
N PHE A 17 7.89 6.21 -10.25
CA PHE A 17 6.82 5.76 -11.14
C PHE A 17 5.87 4.79 -10.43
N THR A 18 6.42 3.79 -9.72
CA THR A 18 5.62 2.76 -9.07
C THR A 18 4.78 3.33 -7.92
N TYR A 19 5.29 4.29 -7.13
CA TYR A 19 4.48 4.98 -6.14
C TYR A 19 3.23 5.62 -6.75
N LEU A 20 3.42 6.39 -7.83
CA LEU A 20 2.31 7.10 -8.48
C LEU A 20 1.35 6.14 -9.18
N PHE A 21 1.89 5.11 -9.83
CA PHE A 21 1.11 4.12 -10.55
C PHE A 21 0.25 3.29 -9.59
N THR A 22 0.84 2.78 -8.49
CA THR A 22 0.10 2.02 -7.49
C THR A 22 -0.96 2.87 -6.80
N PHE A 23 -0.64 4.13 -6.49
CA PHE A 23 -1.63 5.06 -5.93
C PHE A 23 -2.82 5.26 -6.88
N ALA A 24 -2.56 5.52 -8.16
CA ALA A 24 -3.62 5.67 -9.15
C ALA A 24 -4.47 4.39 -9.28
N THR A 25 -3.81 3.22 -9.29
CA THR A 25 -4.50 1.93 -9.43
C THR A 25 -5.42 1.63 -8.25
N VAL A 26 -4.96 1.89 -7.00
CA VAL A 26 -5.77 1.65 -5.80
C VAL A 26 -6.95 2.62 -5.71
N ILE A 27 -6.78 3.87 -6.13
CA ILE A 27 -7.88 4.84 -6.18
C ILE A 27 -8.95 4.39 -7.20
N ILE A 28 -8.55 3.95 -8.38
CA ILE A 28 -9.48 3.44 -9.40
C ILE A 28 -10.24 2.22 -8.88
N ALA A 29 -9.54 1.26 -8.26
CA ALA A 29 -10.16 0.05 -7.73
C ALA A 29 -11.18 0.37 -6.63
N ASN A 30 -10.75 1.11 -5.59
CA ASN A 30 -11.58 1.34 -4.41
C ASN A 30 -12.66 2.40 -4.67
N LEU A 31 -12.27 3.66 -4.94
CA LEU A 31 -13.23 4.75 -5.11
C LEU A 31 -14.00 4.65 -6.44
N GLY A 32 -13.33 4.18 -7.50
CA GLY A 32 -13.95 4.10 -8.83
C GLY A 32 -14.87 2.89 -9.01
N ILE A 33 -14.62 1.77 -8.34
CA ILE A 33 -15.32 0.51 -8.59
C ILE A 33 -15.96 -0.05 -7.33
N HIS A 34 -15.17 -0.40 -6.31
CA HIS A 34 -15.69 -1.13 -5.15
C HIS A 34 -16.70 -0.32 -4.34
N ASP A 35 -16.44 0.96 -4.07
CA ASP A 35 -17.34 1.84 -3.34
C ASP A 35 -18.66 2.08 -4.10
N HIS A 36 -18.60 2.14 -5.43
CA HIS A 36 -19.81 2.32 -6.25
C HIS A 36 -20.76 1.12 -6.23
N LEU A 37 -20.21 -0.09 -6.08
CA LEU A 37 -20.99 -1.32 -6.06
C LEU A 37 -21.46 -1.69 -4.65
N ASN A 38 -20.80 -1.14 -3.63
CA ASN A 38 -21.03 -1.48 -2.22
C ASN A 38 -22.02 -0.53 -1.56
N VAL A 39 -23.19 -1.05 -1.18
CA VAL A 39 -24.20 -0.28 -0.43
C VAL A 39 -24.06 -0.58 1.06
N ALA A 40 -23.74 0.44 1.86
CA ALA A 40 -23.57 0.30 3.29
C ALA A 40 -24.87 -0.22 3.95
N GLY A 41 -24.75 -1.26 4.79
CA GLY A 41 -25.89 -1.84 5.52
C GLY A 41 -26.87 -2.65 4.67
N ASN A 42 -26.71 -2.73 3.33
CA ASN A 42 -27.64 -3.45 2.45
C ASN A 42 -26.93 -4.53 1.62
N ALA A 43 -26.92 -5.78 2.13
CA ALA A 43 -26.29 -6.91 1.47
C ALA A 43 -26.99 -7.30 0.16
N ALA A 44 -28.32 -7.25 0.11
CA ALA A 44 -29.08 -7.62 -1.07
C ALA A 44 -28.85 -6.66 -2.24
N GLU A 45 -28.77 -5.37 -1.97
CA GLU A 45 -28.51 -4.37 -2.99
C GLU A 45 -27.07 -4.41 -3.46
N THR A 46 -26.10 -4.58 -2.57
CA THR A 46 -24.70 -4.83 -2.91
C THR A 46 -24.57 -6.03 -3.85
N ALA A 47 -25.21 -7.15 -3.51
CA ALA A 47 -25.21 -8.35 -4.33
C ALA A 47 -25.80 -8.11 -5.73
N ARG A 48 -26.93 -7.39 -5.83
CA ARG A 48 -27.54 -7.02 -7.12
C ARG A 48 -26.60 -6.16 -7.96
N ASN A 49 -25.98 -5.14 -7.35
CA ASN A 49 -25.05 -4.23 -8.05
C ASN A 49 -23.84 -5.00 -8.58
N ILE A 50 -23.26 -5.90 -7.79
CA ILE A 50 -22.11 -6.72 -8.20
C ILE A 50 -22.51 -7.63 -9.36
N MET A 51 -23.62 -8.35 -9.24
CA MET A 51 -24.06 -9.28 -10.28
C MET A 51 -24.48 -8.57 -11.57
N ALA A 52 -25.12 -7.40 -11.47
CA ALA A 52 -25.44 -6.57 -12.63
C ALA A 52 -24.20 -6.00 -13.31
N ASN A 53 -23.10 -5.82 -12.58
CA ASN A 53 -21.85 -5.23 -13.08
C ASN A 53 -20.66 -6.17 -12.83
N GLU A 54 -20.83 -7.48 -12.97
CA GLU A 54 -19.80 -8.48 -12.63
C GLU A 54 -18.46 -8.21 -13.33
N ARG A 55 -18.49 -7.83 -14.60
CA ARG A 55 -17.27 -7.49 -15.35
C ARG A 55 -16.53 -6.31 -14.72
N LEU A 56 -17.24 -5.28 -14.28
CA LEU A 56 -16.64 -4.12 -13.62
C LEU A 56 -16.03 -4.52 -12.27
N PHE A 57 -16.71 -5.35 -11.49
CA PHE A 57 -16.18 -5.88 -10.23
C PHE A 57 -14.90 -6.69 -10.43
N ARG A 58 -14.86 -7.54 -11.46
CA ARG A 58 -13.64 -8.29 -11.86
C ARG A 58 -12.49 -7.39 -12.32
N ILE A 59 -12.79 -6.26 -12.96
CA ILE A 59 -11.78 -5.24 -13.30
C ILE A 59 -11.22 -4.62 -12.02
N GLY A 60 -12.05 -4.34 -11.00
CA GLY A 60 -11.59 -3.89 -9.69
C GLY A 60 -10.60 -4.87 -9.06
N ILE A 61 -10.96 -6.15 -9.03
CA ILE A 61 -10.06 -7.24 -8.55
C ILE A 61 -8.74 -7.27 -9.34
N ALA A 62 -8.79 -7.09 -10.67
CA ALA A 62 -7.57 -7.05 -11.49
C ALA A 62 -6.69 -5.83 -11.15
N CYS A 63 -7.28 -4.67 -10.88
CA CYS A 63 -6.58 -3.48 -10.41
C CYS A 63 -5.91 -3.73 -9.04
N ASP A 64 -6.58 -4.41 -8.11
CA ASP A 64 -6.01 -4.79 -6.82
C ASP A 64 -4.80 -5.73 -6.97
N LEU A 65 -4.86 -6.69 -7.90
CA LEU A 65 -3.71 -7.55 -8.22
C LEU A 65 -2.54 -6.76 -8.84
N ILE A 66 -2.83 -5.82 -9.72
CA ILE A 66 -1.82 -4.92 -10.29
C ILE A 66 -1.19 -4.06 -9.19
N TYR A 67 -1.99 -3.57 -8.24
CA TYR A 67 -1.49 -2.88 -7.05
C TYR A 67 -0.54 -3.77 -6.23
N CYS A 68 -0.91 -5.02 -5.93
CA CYS A 68 -0.04 -5.98 -5.24
C CYS A 68 1.31 -6.16 -5.96
N ALA A 69 1.28 -6.38 -7.28
CA ALA A 69 2.48 -6.52 -8.09
C ALA A 69 3.35 -5.25 -8.05
N GLY A 70 2.72 -4.08 -8.12
CA GLY A 70 3.39 -2.79 -7.98
C GLY A 70 4.08 -2.62 -6.62
N LEU A 71 3.44 -3.05 -5.53
CA LEU A 71 4.07 -3.02 -4.19
C LEU A 71 5.35 -3.85 -4.13
N ILE A 72 5.42 -4.99 -4.81
CA ILE A 72 6.64 -5.83 -4.89
C ILE A 72 7.74 -5.11 -5.67
N VAL A 73 7.39 -4.48 -6.80
CA VAL A 73 8.36 -3.68 -7.58
C VAL A 73 8.87 -2.50 -6.75
N LEU A 74 7.99 -1.80 -6.05
CA LEU A 74 8.34 -0.68 -5.17
C LEU A 74 9.27 -1.11 -4.03
N LEU A 75 8.95 -2.23 -3.38
CA LEU A 75 9.78 -2.85 -2.34
C LEU A 75 11.21 -3.09 -2.85
N MET A 76 11.34 -3.72 -4.00
CA MET A 76 12.65 -4.00 -4.62
C MET A 76 13.42 -2.72 -4.94
N ALA A 77 12.76 -1.73 -5.54
CA ALA A 77 13.39 -0.46 -5.89
C ALA A 77 13.87 0.30 -4.65
N LEU A 78 13.03 0.43 -3.61
CA LEU A 78 13.40 1.07 -2.35
C LEU A 78 14.52 0.32 -1.63
N TYR A 79 14.49 -1.02 -1.61
CA TYR A 79 15.57 -1.80 -1.02
C TYR A 79 16.90 -1.52 -1.70
N VAL A 80 16.94 -1.50 -3.03
CA VAL A 80 18.19 -1.22 -3.78
C VAL A 80 18.72 0.20 -3.47
N ILE A 81 17.82 1.19 -3.37
CA ILE A 81 18.18 2.59 -3.06
C ILE A 81 18.72 2.71 -1.62
N LEU A 82 18.11 2.01 -0.66
CA LEU A 82 18.33 2.24 0.77
C LEU A 82 19.36 1.29 1.39
N LYS A 83 19.62 0.11 0.79
CA LYS A 83 20.62 -0.85 1.30
C LYS A 83 22.02 -0.28 1.48
N PRO A 84 22.54 0.71 0.68
CA PRO A 84 23.85 1.30 0.92
C PRO A 84 23.90 2.15 2.19
N ILE A 85 22.76 2.60 2.73
CA ILE A 85 22.67 3.44 3.92
C ILE A 85 22.65 2.58 5.19
N ASN A 86 21.76 1.59 5.21
CA ASN A 86 21.71 0.54 6.23
C ASN A 86 20.96 -0.68 5.68
N ARG A 87 21.73 -1.75 5.41
CA ARG A 87 21.21 -2.98 4.80
C ARG A 87 20.15 -3.65 5.66
N ASN A 88 20.34 -3.70 6.97
CA ASN A 88 19.43 -4.41 7.87
C ASN A 88 18.08 -3.69 7.99
N LEU A 89 18.10 -2.36 8.14
CA LEU A 89 16.86 -1.57 8.17
C LEU A 89 16.16 -1.57 6.82
N ALA A 90 16.89 -1.49 5.71
CA ALA A 90 16.29 -1.60 4.38
C ALA A 90 15.62 -2.97 4.17
N LEU A 91 16.23 -4.03 4.69
CA LEU A 91 15.67 -5.38 4.64
C LEU A 91 14.41 -5.50 5.52
N LEU A 92 14.44 -4.95 6.75
CA LEU A 92 13.27 -4.89 7.62
C LEU A 92 12.09 -4.19 6.94
N ALA A 93 12.33 -3.01 6.36
CA ALA A 93 11.30 -2.28 5.61
C ALA A 93 10.76 -3.09 4.43
N ALA A 94 11.63 -3.83 3.72
CA ALA A 94 11.24 -4.69 2.62
C ALA A 94 10.32 -5.82 3.11
N PHE A 95 10.65 -6.51 4.20
CA PHE A 95 9.79 -7.56 4.75
C PHE A 95 8.45 -7.02 5.26
N CYS A 96 8.43 -5.89 5.95
CA CYS A 96 7.19 -5.27 6.38
C CYS A 96 6.30 -4.90 5.16
N ARG A 97 6.87 -4.35 4.09
CA ARG A 97 6.12 -4.04 2.87
C ARG A 97 5.64 -5.31 2.14
N LEU A 98 6.41 -6.40 2.21
CA LEU A 98 5.98 -7.70 1.69
C LEU A 98 4.76 -8.24 2.45
N VAL A 99 4.78 -8.18 3.80
CA VAL A 99 3.62 -8.58 4.62
C VAL A 99 2.39 -7.76 4.22
N TYR A 100 2.54 -6.45 4.05
CA TYR A 100 1.45 -5.59 3.56
C TYR A 100 0.93 -6.01 2.18
N ALA A 101 1.81 -6.33 1.24
CA ALA A 101 1.38 -6.82 -0.07
C ALA A 101 0.62 -8.14 0.02
N LEU A 102 0.99 -9.03 0.96
CA LEU A 102 0.28 -10.29 1.20
C LEU A 102 -1.10 -10.07 1.83
N THR A 103 -1.31 -9.05 2.67
CA THR A 103 -2.65 -8.73 3.17
C THR A 103 -3.58 -8.33 2.02
N TRP A 104 -3.11 -7.57 1.04
CA TRP A 104 -3.88 -7.26 -0.17
C TRP A 104 -4.23 -8.49 -1.01
N VAL A 105 -3.35 -9.49 -1.07
CA VAL A 105 -3.69 -10.77 -1.71
C VAL A 105 -4.85 -11.44 -0.98
N VAL A 106 -4.89 -11.39 0.36
CA VAL A 106 -6.02 -11.91 1.14
C VAL A 106 -7.31 -11.16 0.82
N MET A 107 -7.27 -9.81 0.71
CA MET A 107 -8.43 -9.03 0.28
C MET A 107 -8.96 -9.50 -1.08
N VAL A 108 -8.08 -9.67 -2.06
CA VAL A 108 -8.44 -10.17 -3.40
C VAL A 108 -9.11 -11.55 -3.32
N LEU A 109 -8.61 -12.46 -2.49
CA LEU A 109 -9.23 -13.78 -2.29
C LEU A 109 -10.62 -13.67 -1.65
N ASN A 110 -10.83 -12.74 -0.73
CA ASN A 110 -12.15 -12.46 -0.14
C ASN A 110 -13.13 -11.94 -1.19
N LEU A 111 -12.71 -11.01 -2.06
CA LEU A 111 -13.54 -10.50 -3.16
C LEU A 111 -13.93 -11.61 -4.14
N PHE A 112 -13.00 -12.52 -4.50
CA PHE A 112 -13.32 -13.70 -5.29
C PHE A 112 -14.29 -14.63 -4.58
N THR A 113 -14.15 -14.82 -3.27
CA THR A 113 -15.06 -15.64 -2.48
C THR A 113 -16.45 -15.03 -2.47
N ALA A 114 -16.58 -13.72 -2.26
CA ALA A 114 -17.84 -13.00 -2.35
C ALA A 114 -18.50 -13.21 -3.73
N LEU A 115 -17.74 -13.05 -4.80
CA LEU A 115 -18.24 -13.27 -6.16
C LEU A 115 -18.72 -14.71 -6.40
N ARG A 116 -17.99 -15.71 -5.88
CA ARG A 116 -18.42 -17.13 -5.96
C ARG A 116 -19.72 -17.39 -5.21
N LEU A 117 -19.89 -16.82 -4.02
CA LEU A 117 -21.12 -16.95 -3.24
C LEU A 117 -22.34 -16.37 -3.98
N LEU A 118 -22.14 -15.35 -4.81
CA LEU A 118 -23.19 -14.70 -5.60
C LEU A 118 -23.43 -15.33 -6.98
N SER A 119 -22.58 -16.28 -7.41
CA SER A 119 -22.56 -16.82 -8.78
C SER A 119 -23.80 -17.67 -9.16
N GLY A 120 -24.61 -18.09 -8.19
CA GLY A 120 -25.75 -18.98 -8.45
C GLY A 120 -25.38 -20.42 -8.83
N ALA A 121 -24.14 -20.85 -8.54
CA ALA A 121 -23.66 -22.20 -8.85
C ALA A 121 -24.54 -23.29 -8.17
N ASP A 122 -24.73 -24.44 -8.85
CA ASP A 122 -25.65 -25.51 -8.43
C ASP A 122 -25.39 -25.97 -6.99
N TYR A 123 -24.13 -26.10 -6.57
CA TYR A 123 -23.79 -26.53 -5.20
C TYR A 123 -24.16 -25.50 -4.12
N LEU A 124 -24.50 -24.26 -4.50
CA LEU A 124 -24.95 -23.21 -3.58
C LEU A 124 -26.47 -23.17 -3.43
N GLN A 125 -27.21 -23.89 -4.28
CA GLN A 125 -28.69 -23.88 -4.26
C GLN A 125 -29.28 -24.53 -2.98
N VAL A 126 -28.47 -25.24 -2.19
CA VAL A 126 -28.85 -25.75 -0.87
C VAL A 126 -28.98 -24.63 0.18
N PHE A 127 -28.49 -23.45 -0.10
CA PHE A 127 -28.56 -22.30 0.79
C PHE A 127 -29.58 -21.28 0.29
N GLU A 128 -30.27 -20.63 1.21
CA GLU A 128 -31.15 -19.50 0.89
C GLU A 128 -30.33 -18.34 0.31
N ALA A 129 -30.84 -17.70 -0.75
CA ALA A 129 -30.17 -16.59 -1.42
C ALA A 129 -29.78 -15.44 -0.45
N GLN A 130 -30.64 -15.15 0.52
CA GLN A 130 -30.39 -14.13 1.53
C GLN A 130 -29.14 -14.45 2.40
N ARG A 131 -28.94 -15.73 2.74
CA ARG A 131 -27.76 -16.15 3.50
C ARG A 131 -26.49 -16.01 2.69
N LEU A 132 -26.53 -16.36 1.40
CA LEU A 132 -25.37 -16.21 0.49
C LEU A 132 -25.01 -14.73 0.32
N GLN A 133 -26.00 -13.85 0.19
CA GLN A 133 -25.79 -12.40 0.10
C GLN A 133 -25.15 -11.84 1.38
N ALA A 134 -25.64 -12.27 2.55
CA ALA A 134 -25.06 -11.87 3.85
C ALA A 134 -23.61 -12.35 4.01
N LEU A 135 -23.32 -13.60 3.61
CA LEU A 135 -21.95 -14.14 3.62
C LEU A 135 -21.04 -13.38 2.64
N ALA A 136 -21.50 -13.13 1.42
CA ALA A 136 -20.72 -12.32 0.45
C ALA A 136 -20.39 -10.97 1.02
N LYS A 137 -21.37 -10.29 1.66
CA LYS A 137 -21.17 -9.01 2.32
C LYS A 137 -20.20 -9.10 3.49
N LEU A 138 -20.23 -10.19 4.27
CA LEU A 138 -19.28 -10.43 5.34
C LEU A 138 -17.85 -10.54 4.80
N TYR A 139 -17.61 -11.31 3.73
CA TYR A 139 -16.29 -11.42 3.10
C TYR A 139 -15.78 -10.08 2.58
N MET A 140 -16.64 -9.27 1.99
CA MET A 140 -16.29 -7.89 1.59
C MET A 140 -16.03 -6.99 2.80
N GLY A 141 -16.75 -7.18 3.92
CA GLY A 141 -16.56 -6.42 5.15
C GLY A 141 -15.25 -6.71 5.87
N THR A 142 -14.70 -7.94 5.73
CA THR A 142 -13.40 -8.29 6.32
C THR A 142 -12.24 -7.56 5.67
N ASP A 143 -12.46 -6.89 4.54
CA ASP A 143 -11.42 -6.08 3.87
C ASP A 143 -10.92 -4.97 4.78
N PHE A 144 -11.77 -4.37 5.62
CA PHE A 144 -11.35 -3.38 6.61
C PHE A 144 -10.42 -3.97 7.67
N ASP A 145 -10.73 -5.18 8.18
CA ASP A 145 -9.88 -5.83 9.19
C ASP A 145 -8.50 -6.17 8.61
N VAL A 146 -8.48 -6.70 7.39
CA VAL A 146 -7.25 -7.01 6.65
C VAL A 146 -6.46 -5.74 6.37
N TYR A 147 -7.15 -4.65 6.01
CA TYR A 147 -6.52 -3.34 5.79
C TYR A 147 -5.84 -2.83 7.06
N TYR A 148 -6.50 -2.85 8.22
CA TYR A 148 -5.90 -2.42 9.48
C TYR A 148 -4.68 -3.25 9.86
N VAL A 149 -4.76 -4.58 9.75
CA VAL A 149 -3.61 -5.45 9.99
C VAL A 149 -2.46 -5.11 9.05
N GLY A 150 -2.77 -4.91 7.78
CA GLY A 150 -1.79 -4.52 6.77
C GLY A 150 -1.17 -3.15 7.03
N LEU A 151 -1.99 -2.17 7.45
CA LEU A 151 -1.59 -0.78 7.65
C LEU A 151 -0.50 -0.63 8.71
N LEU A 152 -0.48 -1.49 9.74
CA LEU A 152 0.62 -1.54 10.70
C LEU A 152 1.96 -1.80 10.01
N PHE A 153 2.02 -2.84 9.20
CA PHE A 153 3.26 -3.21 8.49
C PHE A 153 3.64 -2.19 7.43
N TYR A 154 2.64 -1.59 6.77
CA TYR A 154 2.87 -0.51 5.83
C TYR A 154 3.45 0.74 6.48
N GLY A 155 2.86 1.17 7.60
CA GLY A 155 3.35 2.31 8.39
C GLY A 155 4.77 2.08 8.93
N LEU A 156 5.07 0.88 9.43
CA LEU A 156 6.42 0.50 9.86
C LEU A 156 7.42 0.55 8.70
N ALA A 157 7.07 -0.05 7.55
CA ALA A 157 7.92 -0.04 6.37
C ALA A 157 8.21 1.39 5.89
N SER A 158 7.15 2.22 5.81
CA SER A 158 7.26 3.61 5.36
C SER A 158 8.04 4.47 6.36
N THR A 159 7.89 4.26 7.67
CA THR A 159 8.67 4.92 8.72
C THR A 159 10.15 4.62 8.56
N VAL A 160 10.53 3.36 8.42
CA VAL A 160 11.94 2.96 8.25
C VAL A 160 12.52 3.48 6.93
N CYS A 161 11.78 3.39 5.82
CA CYS A 161 12.19 3.95 4.54
C CYS A 161 12.43 5.46 4.65
N SER A 162 11.48 6.20 5.25
CA SER A 162 11.55 7.65 5.43
C SER A 162 12.73 8.05 6.33
N TYR A 163 13.00 7.29 7.39
CA TYR A 163 14.18 7.48 8.24
C TYR A 163 15.48 7.32 7.44
N LEU A 164 15.58 6.27 6.62
CA LEU A 164 16.76 6.05 5.79
C LEU A 164 16.90 7.13 4.71
N LEU A 165 15.81 7.60 4.13
CA LEU A 165 15.81 8.75 3.20
C LEU A 165 16.24 10.05 3.91
N PHE A 166 15.81 10.26 5.16
CA PHE A 166 16.26 11.39 5.98
C PHE A 166 17.76 11.32 6.27
N LYS A 167 18.25 10.15 6.69
CA LYS A 167 19.65 9.92 7.02
C LYS A 167 20.57 10.05 5.80
N SER A 168 20.11 9.63 4.64
CA SER A 168 20.87 9.69 3.39
C SER A 168 20.88 11.09 2.76
N GLY A 169 19.85 11.90 3.01
CA GLY A 169 19.64 13.17 2.31
C GLY A 169 19.30 13.00 0.82
N TYR A 170 18.84 11.82 0.42
CA TYR A 170 18.48 11.53 -0.99
C TYR A 170 17.29 12.36 -1.48
N ILE A 171 16.40 12.70 -0.57
CA ILE A 171 15.29 13.62 -0.81
C ILE A 171 15.40 14.82 0.14
N PRO A 172 14.63 15.92 -0.03
CA PRO A 172 14.62 17.03 0.92
C PRO A 172 14.36 16.53 2.34
N ARG A 173 15.18 17.00 3.30
CA ARG A 173 15.07 16.57 4.70
C ARG A 173 13.69 16.81 5.30
N ALA A 174 13.07 17.96 4.97
CA ALA A 174 11.72 18.28 5.43
C ALA A 174 10.69 17.23 4.96
N LEU A 175 10.77 16.82 3.68
CA LEU A 175 9.91 15.78 3.14
C LEU A 175 10.14 14.44 3.83
N ALA A 176 11.40 14.05 4.04
CA ALA A 176 11.73 12.80 4.72
C ALA A 176 11.29 12.81 6.19
N ALA A 177 11.45 13.93 6.91
CA ALA A 177 10.97 14.09 8.28
C ALA A 177 9.43 13.99 8.36
N PHE A 178 8.73 14.64 7.44
CA PHE A 178 7.28 14.49 7.32
C PHE A 178 6.87 13.04 7.10
N GLY A 179 7.60 12.31 6.24
CA GLY A 179 7.38 10.89 6.02
C GLY A 179 7.57 10.04 7.28
N VAL A 180 8.59 10.30 8.09
CA VAL A 180 8.79 9.59 9.37
C VAL A 180 7.62 9.83 10.31
N ILE A 181 7.21 11.10 10.50
CA ILE A 181 6.16 11.47 11.44
C ILE A 181 4.81 10.90 11.00
N SER A 182 4.43 11.10 9.73
CA SER A 182 3.13 10.65 9.20
C SER A 182 3.01 9.13 9.19
N SER A 183 4.08 8.42 8.82
CA SER A 183 4.05 6.95 8.79
C SER A 183 4.06 6.33 10.19
N ALA A 184 4.84 6.88 11.13
CA ALA A 184 4.82 6.44 12.53
C ALA A 184 3.46 6.73 13.19
N TRP A 185 2.86 7.88 12.90
CA TRP A 185 1.51 8.22 13.31
C TRP A 185 0.49 7.21 12.80
N CYS A 186 0.52 6.90 11.50
CA CYS A 186 -0.36 5.91 10.89
C CYS A 186 -0.22 4.54 11.58
N ALA A 187 1.02 4.04 11.79
CA ALA A 187 1.26 2.78 12.50
C ALA A 187 0.73 2.80 13.94
N ALA A 188 0.89 3.91 14.67
CA ALA A 188 0.36 4.05 16.04
C ALA A 188 -1.17 4.06 16.06
N CYS A 189 -1.80 4.79 15.13
CA CYS A 189 -3.26 4.88 15.04
C CYS A 189 -3.92 3.54 14.68
N THR A 190 -3.23 2.65 13.98
CA THR A 190 -3.72 1.30 13.70
C THR A 190 -4.12 0.56 14.97
N PHE A 191 -3.33 0.66 16.04
CA PHE A 191 -3.66 0.04 17.32
C PHE A 191 -4.90 0.68 17.97
N VAL A 192 -5.09 1.99 17.79
CA VAL A 192 -6.29 2.67 18.31
C VAL A 192 -7.55 2.11 17.65
N PHE A 193 -7.55 1.90 16.33
CA PHE A 193 -8.68 1.32 15.62
C PHE A 193 -8.94 -0.13 15.99
N ILE A 194 -7.89 -0.92 16.20
CA ILE A 194 -8.03 -2.33 16.59
C ILE A 194 -8.58 -2.46 18.02
N ILE A 195 -8.10 -1.63 18.95
CA ILE A 195 -8.48 -1.73 20.38
C ILE A 195 -9.84 -1.05 20.64
N PHE A 196 -10.13 0.02 19.92
CA PHE A 196 -11.35 0.82 20.10
C PHE A 196 -12.18 0.86 18.80
N PRO A 197 -12.93 -0.19 18.45
CA PRO A 197 -13.63 -0.30 17.16
C PRO A 197 -14.66 0.81 16.93
N ASP A 198 -15.24 1.37 18.00
CA ASP A 198 -16.17 2.49 17.90
C ASP A 198 -15.51 3.83 17.55
N PHE A 199 -14.19 3.91 17.63
CA PHE A 199 -13.44 5.11 17.29
C PHE A 199 -13.60 5.49 15.81
N SER A 200 -13.76 4.50 14.93
CA SER A 200 -14.05 4.70 13.50
C SER A 200 -15.38 5.40 13.23
N LYS A 201 -16.33 5.36 14.17
CA LYS A 201 -17.63 6.07 14.07
C LYS A 201 -17.51 7.57 14.39
N VAL A 202 -16.45 7.96 15.10
CA VAL A 202 -16.22 9.34 15.56
C VAL A 202 -15.22 10.06 14.67
N ILE A 203 -14.20 9.35 14.22
CA ILE A 203 -13.10 9.93 13.46
C ILE A 203 -12.95 9.19 12.13
N ASN A 204 -12.92 9.96 11.05
CA ASN A 204 -12.72 9.45 9.71
C ASN A 204 -11.29 8.89 9.57
N LEU A 205 -11.18 7.67 9.04
CA LEU A 205 -9.92 6.98 8.72
C LEU A 205 -8.94 7.79 7.90
N TRP A 206 -9.44 8.59 6.97
CA TRP A 206 -8.64 9.44 6.10
C TRP A 206 -7.69 10.39 6.85
N TRP A 207 -7.99 10.77 8.10
CA TRP A 207 -7.09 11.60 8.89
C TRP A 207 -5.79 10.91 9.30
N PHE A 208 -5.73 9.59 9.25
CA PHE A 208 -4.59 8.81 9.73
C PHE A 208 -3.65 8.36 8.62
N ASP A 209 -4.16 7.94 7.49
CA ASP A 209 -3.34 7.48 6.37
C ASP A 209 -3.10 8.54 5.28
N THR A 210 -4.00 9.53 5.13
CA THR A 210 -3.84 10.62 4.17
C THR A 210 -2.50 11.36 4.28
N PRO A 211 -2.00 11.74 5.48
CA PRO A 211 -0.69 12.39 5.58
C PRO A 211 0.45 11.52 5.02
N MET A 212 0.40 10.20 5.27
CA MET A 212 1.37 9.25 4.72
C MET A 212 1.19 9.10 3.20
N GLY A 213 -0.06 9.05 2.71
CA GLY A 213 -0.36 9.04 1.28
C GLY A 213 0.17 10.28 0.56
N ILE A 214 -0.01 11.47 1.14
CA ILE A 214 0.56 12.73 0.61
C ILE A 214 2.09 12.64 0.54
N PHE A 215 2.73 12.15 1.60
CA PHE A 215 4.18 11.93 1.62
C PHE A 215 4.62 11.02 0.46
N GLU A 216 3.92 9.92 0.22
CA GLU A 216 4.27 8.96 -0.82
C GLU A 216 4.07 9.53 -2.24
N ILE A 217 2.99 10.26 -2.47
CA ILE A 217 2.74 10.94 -3.75
C ILE A 217 3.86 11.96 -4.02
N VAL A 218 4.16 12.83 -3.06
CA VAL A 218 5.21 13.86 -3.20
C VAL A 218 6.58 13.22 -3.39
N THR A 219 6.87 12.14 -2.65
CA THR A 219 8.12 11.37 -2.80
C THR A 219 8.17 10.68 -4.16
N GLY A 220 7.05 10.14 -4.64
CA GLY A 220 6.91 9.56 -5.96
C GLY A 220 7.29 10.55 -7.07
N PHE A 221 6.69 11.74 -7.05
CA PHE A 221 7.04 12.82 -7.98
C PHE A 221 8.50 13.25 -7.84
N TRP A 222 8.99 13.39 -6.61
CA TRP A 222 10.39 13.76 -6.38
C TRP A 222 11.35 12.74 -6.98
N LEU A 223 11.17 11.46 -6.71
CA LEU A 223 12.05 10.39 -7.20
C LEU A 223 11.98 10.26 -8.73
N LEU A 224 10.81 10.48 -9.32
CA LEU A 224 10.61 10.36 -10.76
C LEU A 224 11.27 11.52 -11.53
N PHE A 225 11.08 12.76 -11.09
CA PHE A 225 11.50 13.97 -11.80
C PHE A 225 12.72 14.66 -11.19
N GLY A 226 12.81 14.75 -9.87
CA GLY A 226 13.93 15.39 -9.14
C GLY A 226 15.13 14.47 -8.95
N GLY A 227 14.90 13.15 -8.94
CA GLY A 227 15.93 12.14 -8.72
C GLY A 227 16.54 12.16 -7.31
N LEU A 228 17.61 11.39 -7.12
CA LEU A 228 18.34 11.32 -5.85
C LEU A 228 19.35 12.47 -5.75
N ARG A 229 19.39 13.13 -4.60
CA ARG A 229 20.47 14.05 -4.26
C ARG A 229 21.71 13.24 -3.85
N LEU A 230 22.68 13.10 -4.75
CA LEU A 230 23.84 12.21 -4.59
C LEU A 230 25.12 12.83 -3.98
N PRO A 231 25.17 14.08 -3.46
CA PRO A 231 26.44 14.70 -3.02
C PRO A 231 27.13 13.96 -1.87
N LEU A 232 26.40 13.14 -1.10
CA LEU A 232 26.93 12.45 0.09
C LEU A 232 27.64 11.13 -0.21
N ILE A 233 27.30 10.44 -1.30
CA ILE A 233 27.97 9.20 -1.70
C ILE A 233 29.41 9.52 -2.12
N ALA A 234 29.62 10.56 -2.94
CA ALA A 234 30.93 10.96 -3.41
C ALA A 234 31.87 11.46 -2.27
N LYS A 235 31.32 12.05 -1.20
CA LYS A 235 32.08 12.47 -0.02
C LYS A 235 32.45 11.28 0.88
N ARG A 236 31.57 10.30 1.01
CA ARG A 236 31.77 9.13 1.88
C ARG A 236 32.78 8.15 1.28
N ASP A 237 32.73 7.93 -0.04
CA ASP A 237 33.71 7.09 -0.75
C ASP A 237 35.10 7.76 -0.77
N LYS A 238 35.18 9.10 -0.82
CA LYS A 238 36.46 9.83 -0.66
C LYS A 238 37.04 9.74 0.75
N ALA A 239 36.20 9.76 1.78
CA ALA A 239 36.66 9.61 3.16
C ALA A 239 37.16 8.19 3.46
N SER A 240 36.48 7.15 2.97
CA SER A 240 36.89 5.76 3.14
C SER A 240 38.16 5.37 2.35
N HIS A 241 38.53 6.12 1.30
CA HIS A 241 39.77 5.95 0.57
C HIS A 241 40.94 6.78 1.12
N GLN A 242 40.68 7.72 2.06
CA GLN A 242 41.74 8.47 2.75
C GLN A 242 42.15 7.83 4.10
N GLU A 243 41.35 6.86 4.59
CA GLU A 243 41.65 6.09 5.80
C GLU A 243 42.32 4.73 5.53
N GLN A 244 42.64 4.41 4.28
CA GLN A 244 43.48 3.28 3.83
C GLN A 244 44.83 3.77 3.33
#